data_d136900cf7d83308db059166b646c6ec
#
_entry.id   d136900cf7d83308db059166b646c6ec
#
_cell.length_a   1.000
_cell.length_b   1.000
_cell.length_c   1.000
_cell.angle_alpha   90.00
_cell.angle_beta   90.00
_cell.angle_gamma   90.00
#
_symmetry.space_group_name_H-M   'P 1'
#
loop_
_entity.id
_entity.type
_entity.pdbx_description
1 polymer ?
#
loop_
_entity_poly.entity_id
_entity_poly.type
_entity_poly.pdbx_seq_one_letter_code
_entity_poly.pdbx_strand_id
1 'polypeptide(L)'
;MTSKSLKYKVYGQALSFALGLSLVSQIAAAQAPELRSETVVPPSNKASDQSWEVCNETSYIVRVANAVIREGKISPKGWDQVRPGQCLALDAPAGSPRYVYAESSPIHQGGIREWTGKTPICVSADDFTADATKNCALQNLETRNYLAVNPAEQKTTLIEPNNFGTKAEIAGIQRLLQDNGFKITRIDGVSGRRTNRYIRDFKKKAALPITLPNSELIDAMAEAAKQRQSDVGFEICNNSTATIWAAMATRDSGAWKSRGWWTIEKMNCLRPFTQTLEGTDAHFYALQENKIETEEGTSFGPDKRLRSVAATPAQFCIAEAKFSALGREYCVESGYAVANFRPLPTDSEGAKINLSDQDFAVPNAVGLR
;
A
#
# COMPACT_ATOMS: atom_id res chain seq x y z
N MET A 1 5.12 67.72 21.44
CA MET A 1 6.41 67.87 22.10
C MET A 1 7.23 66.63 21.85
N THR A 2 8.28 66.88 21.11
CA THR A 2 9.57 66.20 20.89
C THR A 2 9.58 64.77 20.37
N SER A 3 9.77 64.73 19.03
CA SER A 3 10.47 63.74 18.22
C SER A 3 11.85 63.42 18.77
N LYS A 4 12.28 62.16 18.78
CA LYS A 4 13.69 61.76 18.72
C LYS A 4 13.90 60.76 17.62
N SER A 5 14.43 61.30 16.53
CA SER A 5 15.10 60.62 15.44
C SER A 5 16.41 60.00 15.91
N LEU A 6 16.65 58.74 15.61
CA LEU A 6 17.99 58.14 15.70
C LEU A 6 18.48 57.78 14.31
N LYS A 7 19.52 58.50 13.91
CA LYS A 7 20.32 58.31 12.68
C LYS A 7 21.21 57.08 12.86
N TYR A 8 21.21 56.17 11.92
CA TYR A 8 22.31 55.21 11.76
C TYR A 8 23.16 55.54 10.54
N LYS A 9 24.43 55.63 10.82
CA LYS A 9 25.52 55.86 9.87
C LYS A 9 25.72 54.65 8.96
N VAL A 10 25.85 54.98 7.67
CA VAL A 10 26.35 54.10 6.62
C VAL A 10 27.88 54.03 6.73
N TYR A 11 28.42 52.82 6.83
CA TYR A 11 29.79 52.55 6.38
C TYR A 11 29.74 51.46 5.33
N GLY A 12 30.05 51.83 4.13
CA GLY A 12 30.32 50.89 3.06
C GLY A 12 31.73 50.32 3.20
N GLN A 13 31.88 49.10 2.87
CA GLN A 13 33.01 48.63 2.05
C GLN A 13 32.66 47.26 1.45
N ALA A 14 33.11 47.13 0.26
CA ALA A 14 32.81 46.16 -0.76
C ALA A 14 33.58 44.83 -0.61
N LEU A 15 33.21 43.96 -1.51
CA LEU A 15 33.90 42.80 -2.10
C LEU A 15 33.76 41.46 -1.37
N SER A 16 33.02 40.60 -2.04
CA SER A 16 33.51 39.41 -2.71
C SER A 16 32.77 38.11 -2.41
N PHE A 17 32.50 37.48 -3.48
CA PHE A 17 32.19 36.07 -3.70
C PHE A 17 30.77 35.55 -3.33
N ALA A 18 29.97 35.58 -4.35
CA ALA A 18 28.85 34.74 -4.56
C ALA A 18 29.28 33.27 -4.54
N LEU A 19 28.92 32.53 -3.48
CA LEU A 19 28.71 31.09 -3.55
C LEU A 19 27.22 30.90 -3.43
N GLY A 20 26.58 30.69 -4.58
CA GLY A 20 25.20 30.25 -4.67
C GLY A 20 25.08 28.87 -4.07
N LEU A 21 24.66 28.78 -2.80
CA LEU A 21 24.06 27.58 -2.28
C LEU A 21 22.63 27.49 -2.84
N SER A 22 22.52 26.83 -3.98
CA SER A 22 21.25 26.26 -4.42
C SER A 22 20.84 25.22 -3.38
N LEU A 23 19.94 25.60 -2.49
CA LEU A 23 19.14 24.65 -1.72
C LEU A 23 18.26 23.89 -2.72
N VAL A 24 18.83 22.83 -3.30
CA VAL A 24 18.06 21.80 -3.97
C VAL A 24 17.29 21.11 -2.85
N SER A 25 16.01 21.44 -2.74
CA SER A 25 15.05 20.63 -1.97
C SER A 25 15.08 19.23 -2.55
N GLN A 26 15.83 18.34 -1.94
CA GLN A 26 15.77 16.92 -2.22
C GLN A 26 14.39 16.45 -1.78
N ILE A 27 13.46 16.41 -2.73
CA ILE A 27 12.28 15.55 -2.61
C ILE A 27 12.86 14.17 -2.45
N ALA A 28 12.75 13.58 -1.27
CA ALA A 28 13.08 12.20 -1.04
C ALA A 28 12.09 11.36 -1.88
N ALA A 29 12.46 11.11 -3.11
CA ALA A 29 11.80 10.09 -3.91
C ALA A 29 11.96 8.79 -3.13
N ALA A 30 10.86 8.17 -2.74
CA ALA A 30 10.86 6.84 -2.14
C ALA A 30 11.57 5.92 -3.16
N GLN A 31 12.79 5.52 -2.84
CA GLN A 31 13.56 4.63 -3.69
C GLN A 31 12.81 3.30 -3.80
N ALA A 32 12.60 2.85 -5.02
CA ALA A 32 12.05 1.54 -5.28
C ALA A 32 12.93 0.47 -4.62
N PRO A 33 12.34 -0.63 -4.14
CA PRO A 33 13.11 -1.76 -3.64
C PRO A 33 14.07 -2.28 -4.73
N GLU A 34 15.29 -2.63 -4.34
CA GLU A 34 16.31 -3.09 -5.27
C GLU A 34 16.44 -4.62 -5.23
N LEU A 35 16.71 -5.20 -6.41
CA LEU A 35 17.13 -6.59 -6.59
C LEU A 35 18.65 -6.61 -6.73
N ARG A 36 19.32 -7.31 -5.81
CA ARG A 36 20.74 -7.54 -5.90
C ARG A 36 21.01 -8.96 -6.41
N SER A 37 21.83 -9.05 -7.44
CA SER A 37 22.27 -10.31 -8.02
C SER A 37 23.74 -10.54 -7.74
N GLU A 38 24.09 -11.69 -7.18
CA GLU A 38 25.46 -12.05 -6.86
C GLU A 38 25.93 -13.19 -7.77
N THR A 39 27.07 -12.98 -8.44
CA THR A 39 27.69 -14.00 -9.28
C THR A 39 28.56 -14.89 -8.42
N VAL A 40 28.19 -16.15 -8.26
CA VAL A 40 29.05 -17.18 -7.65
C VAL A 40 29.80 -17.87 -8.76
N VAL A 41 31.13 -17.76 -8.81
CA VAL A 41 31.97 -18.47 -9.77
C VAL A 41 32.03 -19.94 -9.35
N PRO A 42 31.51 -20.89 -10.16
CA PRO A 42 31.55 -22.30 -9.80
C PRO A 42 32.91 -22.91 -10.07
N PRO A 43 33.39 -23.88 -9.25
CA PRO A 43 34.47 -24.77 -9.67
C PRO A 43 33.99 -25.63 -10.83
N SER A 44 34.81 -25.74 -11.88
CA SER A 44 34.51 -26.46 -13.11
C SER A 44 34.17 -27.94 -12.87
N ASN A 45 33.13 -28.40 -13.52
CA ASN A 45 32.74 -29.74 -13.93
C ASN A 45 31.50 -30.36 -13.26
N LYS A 46 30.56 -30.52 -14.09
CA LYS A 46 29.37 -31.34 -14.29
C LYS A 46 28.12 -30.49 -14.34
N ALA A 47 27.42 -30.58 -15.47
CA ALA A 47 26.07 -30.06 -15.64
C ALA A 47 25.13 -30.81 -14.68
N SER A 48 25.13 -30.40 -13.42
CA SER A 48 24.06 -30.72 -12.46
C SER A 48 23.02 -29.64 -12.56
N ASP A 49 21.74 -30.00 -12.47
CA ASP A 49 20.66 -29.05 -12.31
C ASP A 49 21.04 -28.03 -11.21
N GLN A 50 21.42 -26.82 -11.67
CA GLN A 50 21.85 -25.78 -10.76
C GLN A 50 20.58 -25.14 -10.22
N SER A 51 20.23 -25.47 -8.99
CA SER A 51 19.16 -24.79 -8.27
C SER A 51 19.50 -23.30 -8.20
N TRP A 52 18.64 -22.48 -8.71
CA TRP A 52 18.68 -21.03 -8.55
C TRP A 52 17.91 -20.66 -7.29
N GLU A 53 18.49 -19.83 -6.45
CA GLU A 53 17.86 -19.40 -5.21
C GLU A 53 17.41 -17.94 -5.30
N VAL A 54 16.19 -17.68 -4.80
CA VAL A 54 15.69 -16.33 -4.53
C VAL A 54 15.64 -16.13 -3.02
N CYS A 55 16.50 -15.24 -2.50
CA CYS A 55 16.65 -15.00 -1.08
C CYS A 55 15.99 -13.69 -0.66
N ASN A 56 15.28 -13.70 0.46
CA ASN A 56 14.59 -12.56 1.01
C ASN A 56 15.41 -11.94 2.17
N GLU A 57 16.16 -10.88 1.89
CA GLU A 57 16.87 -10.07 2.89
C GLU A 57 16.10 -8.81 3.29
N THR A 58 14.79 -8.79 3.05
CA THR A 58 13.88 -7.70 3.43
C THR A 58 13.22 -7.97 4.78
N SER A 59 12.54 -6.97 5.33
CA SER A 59 11.69 -7.15 6.50
C SER A 59 10.27 -7.62 6.16
N TYR A 60 9.93 -7.77 4.88
CA TYR A 60 8.61 -8.22 4.42
C TYR A 60 8.58 -9.73 4.21
N ILE A 61 7.46 -10.36 4.50
CA ILE A 61 7.11 -11.61 3.83
C ILE A 61 6.85 -11.24 2.37
N VAL A 62 7.52 -11.91 1.44
CA VAL A 62 7.37 -11.64 0.02
C VAL A 62 6.70 -12.80 -0.70
N ARG A 63 5.95 -12.50 -1.76
CA ARG A 63 5.45 -13.46 -2.74
C ARG A 63 6.32 -13.36 -3.96
N VAL A 64 6.79 -14.50 -4.47
CA VAL A 64 7.69 -14.58 -5.62
C VAL A 64 6.97 -15.28 -6.76
N ALA A 65 6.93 -14.63 -7.91
CA ALA A 65 6.59 -15.26 -9.17
C ALA A 65 7.85 -15.38 -10.03
N ASN A 66 8.03 -16.50 -10.67
CA ASN A 66 9.18 -16.78 -11.50
C ASN A 66 8.78 -17.19 -12.92
N ALA A 67 9.68 -17.03 -13.87
CA ALA A 67 9.52 -17.57 -15.20
C ALA A 67 10.85 -18.07 -15.72
N VAL A 68 10.82 -19.23 -16.35
CA VAL A 68 11.98 -19.88 -16.97
C VAL A 68 11.67 -20.19 -18.42
N ILE A 69 12.70 -20.26 -19.27
CA ILE A 69 12.51 -20.71 -20.64
C ILE A 69 12.70 -22.24 -20.66
N ARG A 70 11.65 -22.94 -21.09
CA ARG A 70 11.65 -24.37 -21.36
C ARG A 70 11.23 -24.60 -22.80
N GLU A 71 11.98 -25.35 -23.56
CA GLU A 71 11.69 -25.67 -24.98
C GLU A 71 11.39 -24.41 -25.84
N GLY A 72 12.12 -23.31 -25.57
CA GLY A 72 11.97 -22.05 -26.28
C GLY A 72 10.75 -21.19 -25.86
N LYS A 73 9.99 -21.63 -24.85
CA LYS A 73 8.82 -20.89 -24.33
C LYS A 73 9.06 -20.40 -22.92
N ILE A 74 8.61 -19.17 -22.64
CA ILE A 74 8.58 -18.63 -21.28
C ILE A 74 7.42 -19.27 -20.53
N SER A 75 7.70 -19.89 -19.39
CA SER A 75 6.70 -20.53 -18.52
C SER A 75 6.66 -19.82 -17.18
N PRO A 76 5.78 -18.83 -17.01
CA PRO A 76 5.61 -18.14 -15.74
C PRO A 76 4.79 -18.98 -14.75
N LYS A 77 5.22 -18.92 -13.50
CA LYS A 77 4.59 -19.59 -12.35
C LYS A 77 4.63 -18.66 -11.13
N GLY A 78 3.65 -18.69 -10.29
CA GLY A 78 3.55 -18.04 -8.98
C GLY A 78 2.36 -18.57 -8.21
N TRP A 79 2.29 -18.36 -6.91
CA TRP A 79 3.18 -17.59 -6.06
C TRP A 79 3.84 -18.47 -5.00
N ASP A 80 5.12 -18.27 -4.80
CA ASP A 80 5.83 -18.90 -3.69
C ASP A 80 6.08 -17.85 -2.61
N GLN A 81 5.73 -18.16 -1.35
CA GLN A 81 5.95 -17.25 -0.23
C GLN A 81 7.34 -17.48 0.37
N VAL A 82 8.09 -16.37 0.57
CA VAL A 82 9.44 -16.40 1.15
C VAL A 82 9.48 -15.50 2.39
N ARG A 83 9.75 -16.10 3.56
CA ARG A 83 9.86 -15.37 4.82
C ARG A 83 11.14 -14.55 4.85
N PRO A 84 11.20 -13.46 5.65
CA PRO A 84 12.43 -12.72 5.88
C PRO A 84 13.57 -13.63 6.35
N GLY A 85 14.74 -13.48 5.75
CA GLY A 85 15.94 -14.29 6.03
C GLY A 85 15.96 -15.68 5.40
N GLN A 86 14.95 -16.06 4.61
CA GLN A 86 14.90 -17.34 3.92
C GLN A 86 15.17 -17.22 2.42
N CYS A 87 15.59 -18.34 1.83
CA CYS A 87 15.76 -18.51 0.39
C CYS A 87 14.79 -19.57 -0.13
N LEU A 88 14.32 -19.35 -1.36
CA LEU A 88 13.49 -20.26 -2.14
C LEU A 88 14.35 -20.86 -3.25
N ALA A 89 14.49 -22.18 -3.26
CA ALA A 89 15.12 -22.87 -4.38
C ALA A 89 14.11 -23.04 -5.52
N LEU A 90 14.51 -22.66 -6.72
CA LEU A 90 13.72 -22.73 -7.94
C LEU A 90 14.41 -23.62 -8.97
N ASP A 91 13.63 -24.44 -9.67
CA ASP A 91 14.12 -25.25 -10.78
C ASP A 91 14.32 -24.38 -12.02
N ALA A 92 15.56 -24.11 -12.36
CA ALA A 92 15.93 -23.46 -13.59
C ALA A 92 16.96 -24.29 -14.35
N PRO A 93 16.70 -24.66 -15.62
CA PRO A 93 17.70 -25.37 -16.42
C PRO A 93 18.99 -24.56 -16.51
N ALA A 94 20.15 -25.26 -16.41
CA ALA A 94 21.45 -24.62 -16.50
C ALA A 94 21.59 -23.81 -17.80
N GLY A 95 22.03 -22.55 -17.70
CA GLY A 95 22.21 -21.64 -18.83
C GLY A 95 20.93 -21.09 -19.45
N SER A 96 19.75 -21.44 -18.94
CA SER A 96 18.48 -20.90 -19.44
C SER A 96 18.20 -19.53 -18.88
N PRO A 97 17.68 -18.58 -19.68
CA PRO A 97 17.15 -17.32 -19.20
C PRO A 97 16.06 -17.55 -18.15
N ARG A 98 16.12 -16.77 -17.09
CA ARG A 98 15.19 -16.85 -15.96
C ARG A 98 14.78 -15.46 -15.52
N TYR A 99 13.58 -15.34 -14.99
CA TYR A 99 12.98 -14.09 -14.62
C TYR A 99 12.33 -14.21 -13.26
N VAL A 100 12.37 -13.14 -12.48
CA VAL A 100 11.72 -13.06 -11.17
C VAL A 100 10.94 -11.76 -11.02
N TYR A 101 9.78 -11.86 -10.43
CA TYR A 101 8.99 -10.75 -9.93
C TYR A 101 8.64 -11.07 -8.47
N ALA A 102 8.74 -10.10 -7.61
CA ALA A 102 8.34 -10.29 -6.23
C ALA A 102 7.57 -9.08 -5.72
N GLU A 103 6.67 -9.32 -4.80
CA GLU A 103 5.94 -8.28 -4.10
C GLU A 103 5.78 -8.62 -2.62
N SER A 104 5.65 -7.59 -1.77
CA SER A 104 5.34 -7.82 -0.36
C SER A 104 3.96 -8.44 -0.22
N SER A 105 3.81 -9.34 0.77
CA SER A 105 2.49 -9.86 1.12
C SER A 105 1.53 -8.72 1.46
N PRO A 106 0.26 -8.80 1.04
CA PRO A 106 -0.76 -7.79 1.37
C PRO A 106 -1.07 -7.66 2.86
N ILE A 107 -0.57 -8.58 3.70
CA ILE A 107 -0.71 -8.50 5.17
C ILE A 107 0.08 -7.34 5.79
N HIS A 108 1.04 -6.75 5.07
CA HIS A 108 1.84 -5.65 5.57
C HIS A 108 1.16 -4.30 5.35
N GLN A 109 1.22 -3.44 6.35
CA GLN A 109 0.69 -2.09 6.27
C GLN A 109 1.52 -1.22 5.30
N GLY A 110 0.86 -0.20 4.72
CA GLY A 110 1.52 0.78 3.86
C GLY A 110 1.54 0.44 2.37
N GLY A 111 0.77 -0.58 1.96
CA GLY A 111 0.60 -0.98 0.57
C GLY A 111 1.69 -1.95 0.07
N ILE A 112 1.46 -2.47 -1.12
CA ILE A 112 2.35 -3.44 -1.76
C ILE A 112 3.68 -2.78 -2.14
N ARG A 113 4.78 -3.46 -1.84
CA ARG A 113 6.12 -3.17 -2.32
C ARG A 113 6.48 -4.18 -3.40
N GLU A 114 7.06 -3.72 -4.49
CA GLU A 114 7.37 -4.58 -5.64
C GLU A 114 8.87 -4.57 -5.92
N TRP A 115 9.41 -5.73 -6.27
CA TRP A 115 10.76 -5.94 -6.79
C TRP A 115 10.63 -6.32 -8.25
N THR A 116 10.88 -5.35 -9.13
CA THR A 116 10.56 -5.42 -10.55
C THR A 116 11.77 -5.21 -11.44
N GLY A 117 11.65 -5.61 -12.71
CA GLY A 117 12.61 -5.36 -13.77
C GLY A 117 11.99 -4.66 -14.97
N LYS A 118 12.32 -5.11 -16.17
CA LYS A 118 11.88 -4.49 -17.42
C LYS A 118 11.17 -5.45 -18.38
N THR A 119 11.07 -6.74 -18.06
CA THR A 119 10.51 -7.76 -18.96
C THR A 119 9.03 -7.98 -18.64
N PRO A 120 8.10 -7.62 -19.54
CA PRO A 120 6.68 -7.81 -19.29
C PRO A 120 6.30 -9.29 -19.39
N ILE A 121 5.76 -9.86 -18.31
CA ILE A 121 5.31 -11.26 -18.23
C ILE A 121 3.98 -11.31 -17.49
N CYS A 122 3.16 -12.30 -17.81
CA CYS A 122 1.84 -12.49 -17.22
C CYS A 122 1.91 -12.92 -15.75
N VAL A 123 0.96 -12.44 -14.94
CA VAL A 123 0.78 -12.79 -13.53
C VAL A 123 -0.70 -12.79 -13.17
N SER A 124 -1.09 -13.62 -12.20
CA SER A 124 -2.41 -13.59 -11.56
C SER A 124 -2.30 -13.06 -10.13
N ALA A 125 -3.43 -12.66 -9.55
CA ALA A 125 -3.52 -12.36 -8.12
C ALA A 125 -3.33 -13.61 -7.26
N ASP A 126 -3.86 -14.75 -7.73
CA ASP A 126 -3.77 -16.07 -7.09
C ASP A 126 -2.68 -16.92 -7.74
N ASP A 127 -2.47 -18.15 -7.21
CA ASP A 127 -1.55 -19.12 -7.80
C ASP A 127 -1.88 -19.38 -9.27
N PHE A 128 -0.84 -19.38 -10.11
CA PHE A 128 -1.04 -19.49 -11.55
C PHE A 128 0.12 -20.21 -12.27
N THR A 129 -0.24 -20.72 -13.43
CA THR A 129 0.66 -21.05 -14.53
C THR A 129 0.10 -20.39 -15.77
N ALA A 130 0.95 -19.77 -16.59
CA ALA A 130 0.52 -19.08 -17.79
C ALA A 130 1.30 -19.48 -19.03
N ASP A 131 0.70 -19.25 -20.20
CA ASP A 131 1.38 -19.37 -21.49
C ASP A 131 1.81 -17.95 -21.92
N ALA A 132 3.10 -17.67 -21.83
CA ALA A 132 3.66 -16.37 -22.21
C ALA A 132 3.63 -16.07 -23.70
N THR A 133 3.25 -17.05 -24.55
CA THR A 133 3.06 -16.81 -25.99
C THR A 133 1.73 -16.11 -26.30
N LYS A 134 0.82 -16.05 -25.33
CA LYS A 134 -0.50 -15.42 -25.45
C LYS A 134 -0.54 -14.10 -24.71
N ASN A 135 -1.39 -13.18 -25.20
CA ASN A 135 -1.66 -11.94 -24.49
C ASN A 135 -2.24 -12.25 -23.10
N CYS A 136 -1.69 -11.60 -22.04
CA CYS A 136 -2.10 -11.81 -20.66
C CYS A 136 -3.59 -11.55 -20.45
N ALA A 137 -4.13 -10.48 -21.03
CA ALA A 137 -5.54 -10.12 -20.92
C ALA A 137 -6.50 -11.19 -21.49
N LEU A 138 -6.08 -11.92 -22.56
CA LEU A 138 -6.86 -13.02 -23.11
C LEU A 138 -6.92 -14.25 -22.21
N GLN A 139 -6.04 -14.31 -21.21
CA GLN A 139 -5.97 -15.37 -20.20
C GLN A 139 -6.54 -14.92 -18.86
N ASN A 140 -7.15 -13.72 -18.76
CA ASN A 140 -7.57 -13.06 -17.54
C ASN A 140 -6.40 -12.84 -16.55
N LEU A 141 -5.20 -12.57 -17.09
CA LEU A 141 -3.98 -12.30 -16.33
C LEU A 141 -3.57 -10.84 -16.49
N GLU A 142 -2.85 -10.34 -15.51
CA GLU A 142 -2.23 -9.02 -15.57
C GLU A 142 -0.81 -9.12 -16.13
N THR A 143 -0.23 -8.00 -16.54
CA THR A 143 1.17 -7.91 -16.94
C THR A 143 1.97 -7.23 -15.84
N ARG A 144 3.08 -7.85 -15.41
CA ARG A 144 4.06 -7.26 -14.51
C ARG A 144 5.45 -7.30 -15.14
N ASN A 145 6.31 -6.39 -14.70
CA ASN A 145 7.68 -6.28 -15.20
C ASN A 145 8.62 -7.14 -14.35
N TYR A 146 9.06 -8.25 -14.89
CA TYR A 146 10.00 -9.17 -14.24
C TYR A 146 11.44 -8.71 -14.42
N LEU A 147 12.29 -8.98 -13.43
CA LEU A 147 13.74 -8.88 -13.55
C LEU A 147 14.26 -10.07 -14.35
N ALA A 148 15.04 -9.79 -15.39
CA ALA A 148 15.83 -10.80 -16.06
C ALA A 148 17.08 -11.11 -15.22
N VAL A 149 17.25 -12.36 -14.84
CA VAL A 149 18.39 -12.84 -14.04
C VAL A 149 19.40 -13.48 -14.98
N ASN A 150 20.68 -13.14 -14.79
CA ASN A 150 21.76 -13.75 -15.55
C ASN A 150 21.77 -15.28 -15.30
N PRO A 151 21.77 -16.11 -16.34
CA PRO A 151 21.82 -17.57 -16.19
C PRO A 151 22.99 -18.12 -15.38
N ALA A 152 24.11 -17.38 -15.31
CA ALA A 152 25.28 -17.76 -14.53
C ALA A 152 25.09 -17.49 -13.00
N GLU A 153 24.13 -16.66 -12.63
CA GLU A 153 23.85 -16.34 -11.23
C GLU A 153 23.06 -17.46 -10.58
N GLN A 154 23.55 -17.94 -9.45
CA GLN A 154 22.89 -19.00 -8.68
C GLN A 154 21.98 -18.43 -7.58
N LYS A 155 22.13 -17.12 -7.26
CA LYS A 155 21.40 -16.47 -6.19
C LYS A 155 20.92 -15.10 -6.62
N THR A 156 19.65 -14.83 -6.41
CA THR A 156 19.03 -13.49 -6.53
C THR A 156 18.55 -13.06 -5.16
N THR A 157 18.94 -11.87 -4.71
CA THR A 157 18.58 -11.38 -3.37
C THR A 157 17.63 -10.18 -3.47
N LEU A 158 16.50 -10.30 -2.79
CA LEU A 158 15.54 -9.21 -2.60
C LEU A 158 15.98 -8.36 -1.41
N ILE A 159 16.18 -7.07 -1.61
CA ILE A 159 16.62 -6.13 -0.57
C ILE A 159 15.71 -4.91 -0.47
N GLU A 160 15.73 -4.26 0.68
CA GLU A 160 15.18 -2.91 0.88
C GLU A 160 16.33 -1.88 0.84
N PRO A 161 16.04 -0.56 0.79
CA PRO A 161 17.08 0.48 0.90
C PRO A 161 17.97 0.32 2.15
N ASN A 162 17.39 -0.18 3.25
CA ASN A 162 18.15 -0.67 4.40
C ASN A 162 18.34 -2.19 4.23
N ASN A 163 19.43 -2.60 3.59
CA ASN A 163 19.70 -4.03 3.47
C ASN A 163 19.90 -4.66 4.85
N PHE A 164 19.05 -5.61 5.22
CA PHE A 164 19.12 -6.29 6.51
C PHE A 164 20.08 -7.48 6.50
N GLY A 165 20.34 -8.09 5.35
CA GLY A 165 21.21 -9.27 5.22
C GLY A 165 20.81 -10.35 6.24
N THR A 166 21.76 -10.83 7.04
CA THR A 166 21.53 -11.85 8.08
C THR A 166 20.58 -11.41 9.20
N LYS A 167 20.21 -10.12 9.27
CA LYS A 167 19.27 -9.58 10.25
C LYS A 167 17.83 -9.56 9.73
N ALA A 168 17.59 -10.02 8.51
CA ALA A 168 16.27 -9.93 7.86
C ALA A 168 15.18 -10.66 8.66
N GLU A 169 15.48 -11.81 9.27
CA GLU A 169 14.51 -12.54 10.09
C GLU A 169 14.00 -11.69 11.26
N ILE A 170 14.90 -11.07 12.02
CA ILE A 170 14.51 -10.21 13.14
C ILE A 170 13.82 -8.92 12.64
N ALA A 171 14.26 -8.37 11.52
CA ALA A 171 13.59 -7.23 10.90
C ALA A 171 12.15 -7.59 10.48
N GLY A 172 11.93 -8.80 9.97
CA GLY A 172 10.60 -9.33 9.66
C GLY A 172 9.71 -9.48 10.89
N ILE A 173 10.25 -10.01 11.98
CA ILE A 173 9.52 -10.08 13.26
C ILE A 173 9.16 -8.67 13.76
N GLN A 174 10.07 -7.71 13.66
CA GLN A 174 9.78 -6.32 14.04
C GLN A 174 8.68 -5.71 13.18
N ARG A 175 8.68 -5.94 11.87
CA ARG A 175 7.62 -5.50 10.96
C ARG A 175 6.29 -6.14 11.30
N LEU A 176 6.25 -7.44 11.48
CA LEU A 176 5.02 -8.16 11.85
C LEU A 176 4.50 -7.74 13.24
N LEU A 177 5.36 -7.42 14.19
CA LEU A 177 4.94 -6.80 15.45
C LEU A 177 4.26 -5.45 15.18
N GLN A 178 4.81 -4.61 14.29
CA GLN A 178 4.18 -3.35 13.90
C GLN A 178 2.83 -3.59 13.22
N ASP A 179 2.75 -4.54 12.29
CA ASP A 179 1.51 -4.92 11.61
C ASP A 179 0.44 -5.44 12.59
N ASN A 180 0.86 -6.04 13.69
CA ASN A 180 0.01 -6.47 14.81
C ASN A 180 -0.27 -5.38 15.87
N GLY A 181 0.07 -4.12 15.59
CA GLY A 181 -0.27 -2.96 16.44
C GLY A 181 0.70 -2.67 17.57
N PHE A 182 1.84 -3.37 17.67
CA PHE A 182 2.87 -3.03 18.64
C PHE A 182 3.64 -1.77 18.21
N LYS A 183 3.98 -0.90 19.17
CA LYS A 183 4.67 0.37 18.91
C LYS A 183 6.16 0.15 18.58
N ILE A 184 6.44 -0.40 17.40
CA ILE A 184 7.78 -0.50 16.81
C ILE A 184 8.08 0.82 16.10
N THR A 185 9.03 1.58 16.60
CA THR A 185 9.41 2.89 16.04
C THR A 185 10.48 2.79 14.95
N ARG A 186 11.25 1.70 14.96
CA ARG A 186 12.31 1.45 13.98
C ARG A 186 12.45 -0.04 13.73
N ILE A 187 12.53 -0.41 12.48
CA ILE A 187 12.88 -1.76 12.03
C ILE A 187 14.38 -1.74 11.72
N ASP A 188 15.19 -2.41 12.53
CA ASP A 188 16.65 -2.44 12.43
C ASP A 188 17.26 -3.84 12.43
N GLY A 189 16.41 -4.86 12.57
CA GLY A 189 16.82 -6.26 12.62
C GLY A 189 17.63 -6.63 13.87
N VAL A 190 17.53 -5.84 14.95
CA VAL A 190 18.26 -6.10 16.22
C VAL A 190 17.28 -6.59 17.28
N SER A 191 17.56 -7.75 17.86
CA SER A 191 16.79 -8.33 18.96
C SER A 191 17.11 -7.64 20.29
N GLY A 192 16.60 -6.41 20.48
CA GLY A 192 16.77 -5.63 21.70
C GLY A 192 15.70 -5.95 22.77
N ARG A 193 15.85 -5.35 23.96
CA ARG A 193 14.93 -5.56 25.09
C ARG A 193 13.46 -5.28 24.74
N ARG A 194 13.19 -4.24 23.94
CA ARG A 194 11.83 -3.87 23.50
C ARG A 194 11.25 -4.92 22.57
N THR A 195 11.99 -5.32 21.53
CA THR A 195 11.59 -6.37 20.59
C THR A 195 11.27 -7.67 21.34
N ASN A 196 12.16 -8.11 22.21
CA ASN A 196 11.98 -9.34 23.00
C ASN A 196 10.78 -9.28 23.96
N ARG A 197 10.48 -8.10 24.52
CA ARG A 197 9.27 -7.90 25.32
C ARG A 197 8.02 -8.07 24.44
N TYR A 198 7.95 -7.41 23.30
CA TYR A 198 6.80 -7.49 22.41
C TYR A 198 6.60 -8.89 21.83
N ILE A 199 7.67 -9.62 21.54
CA ILE A 199 7.58 -11.04 21.17
C ILE A 199 6.91 -11.86 22.27
N ARG A 200 7.31 -11.68 23.53
CA ARG A 200 6.67 -12.38 24.66
C ARG A 200 5.20 -11.98 24.84
N ASP A 201 4.93 -10.68 24.72
CA ASP A 201 3.55 -10.14 24.83
C ASP A 201 2.67 -10.71 23.73
N PHE A 202 3.16 -10.78 22.48
CA PHE A 202 2.45 -11.42 21.36
C PHE A 202 2.23 -12.91 21.62
N LYS A 203 3.27 -13.67 21.98
CA LYS A 203 3.14 -15.12 22.28
C LYS A 203 2.12 -15.36 23.38
N LYS A 204 2.11 -14.53 24.43
CA LYS A 204 1.11 -14.59 25.50
C LYS A 204 -0.31 -14.31 25.00
N LYS A 205 -0.49 -13.24 24.21
CA LYS A 205 -1.81 -12.86 23.65
C LYS A 205 -2.37 -13.92 22.72
N ALA A 206 -1.49 -14.55 21.92
CA ALA A 206 -1.86 -15.61 20.97
C ALA A 206 -1.85 -17.02 21.55
N ALA A 207 -1.64 -17.17 22.88
CA ALA A 207 -1.52 -18.44 23.58
C ALA A 207 -0.46 -19.40 22.96
N LEU A 208 0.66 -18.86 22.48
CA LEU A 208 1.73 -19.61 21.84
C LEU A 208 2.82 -20.03 22.84
N PRO A 209 3.53 -21.15 22.62
CA PRO A 209 4.65 -21.57 23.43
C PRO A 209 5.78 -20.52 23.44
N ILE A 210 6.43 -20.35 24.60
CA ILE A 210 7.58 -19.44 24.72
C ILE A 210 8.74 -19.90 23.82
N THR A 211 8.90 -21.21 23.67
CA THR A 211 9.96 -21.89 22.89
C THR A 211 9.66 -21.97 21.40
N LEU A 212 8.54 -21.39 20.93
CA LEU A 212 8.17 -21.44 19.50
C LEU A 212 9.29 -20.88 18.61
N PRO A 213 9.77 -21.61 17.58
CA PRO A 213 10.78 -21.16 16.63
C PRO A 213 10.37 -19.86 15.90
N ASN A 214 11.35 -19.07 15.44
CA ASN A 214 11.06 -17.81 14.75
C ASN A 214 10.29 -18.01 13.46
N SER A 215 10.52 -19.08 12.70
CA SER A 215 9.77 -19.38 11.48
C SER A 215 8.28 -19.56 11.74
N GLU A 216 7.92 -20.34 12.76
CA GLU A 216 6.54 -20.55 13.16
C GLU A 216 5.93 -19.29 13.81
N LEU A 217 6.74 -18.52 14.54
CA LEU A 217 6.35 -17.23 15.09
C LEU A 217 6.00 -16.23 13.97
N ILE A 218 6.80 -16.18 12.91
CA ILE A 218 6.53 -15.34 11.72
C ILE A 218 5.18 -15.72 11.10
N ASP A 219 4.89 -17.02 10.94
CA ASP A 219 3.62 -17.48 10.37
C ASP A 219 2.44 -17.11 11.27
N ALA A 220 2.56 -17.33 12.57
CA ALA A 220 1.51 -16.96 13.52
C ALA A 220 1.28 -15.44 13.57
N MET A 221 2.34 -14.64 13.49
CA MET A 221 2.23 -13.19 13.41
C MET A 221 1.62 -12.74 12.08
N ALA A 222 1.93 -13.42 10.98
CA ALA A 222 1.38 -13.13 9.66
C ALA A 222 -0.13 -13.36 9.63
N GLU A 223 -0.59 -14.48 10.17
CA GLU A 223 -2.02 -14.79 10.24
C GLU A 223 -2.75 -13.78 11.16
N ALA A 224 -2.18 -13.45 12.31
CA ALA A 224 -2.75 -12.44 13.19
C ALA A 224 -2.79 -11.05 12.55
N ALA A 225 -1.77 -10.68 11.76
CA ALA A 225 -1.74 -9.41 11.02
C ALA A 225 -2.81 -9.38 9.92
N LYS A 226 -3.01 -10.50 9.21
CA LYS A 226 -4.07 -10.66 8.21
C LYS A 226 -5.46 -10.47 8.84
N GLN A 227 -5.71 -11.12 9.97
CA GLN A 227 -6.95 -10.95 10.71
C GLN A 227 -7.12 -9.50 11.18
N ARG A 228 -6.08 -8.91 11.76
CA ARG A 228 -6.11 -7.51 12.20
C ARG A 228 -6.37 -6.55 11.06
N GLN A 229 -5.86 -6.80 9.86
CA GLN A 229 -6.14 -5.95 8.69
C GLN A 229 -7.61 -5.97 8.27
N SER A 230 -8.33 -7.09 8.49
CA SER A 230 -9.78 -7.12 8.26
C SER A 230 -10.55 -6.28 9.27
N ASP A 231 -9.98 -6.05 10.47
CA ASP A 231 -10.64 -5.40 11.58
C ASP A 231 -10.18 -3.92 11.77
N VAL A 232 -9.03 -3.53 11.17
CA VAL A 232 -8.44 -2.20 11.31
C VAL A 232 -8.80 -1.31 10.12
N GLY A 233 -8.98 -0.02 10.39
CA GLY A 233 -9.29 0.97 9.36
C GLY A 233 -10.78 1.08 9.08
N PHE A 234 -11.13 1.56 7.90
CA PHE A 234 -12.50 1.82 7.55
C PHE A 234 -12.92 1.04 6.30
N GLU A 235 -13.96 0.24 6.42
CA GLU A 235 -14.57 -0.50 5.33
C GLU A 235 -16.00 -0.03 5.08
N ILE A 236 -16.34 0.19 3.81
CA ILE A 236 -17.69 0.50 3.35
C ILE A 236 -18.16 -0.65 2.45
N CYS A 237 -19.30 -1.23 2.77
CA CYS A 237 -19.97 -2.23 1.93
C CYS A 237 -21.23 -1.63 1.33
N ASN A 238 -21.44 -1.86 0.03
CA ASN A 238 -22.61 -1.42 -0.70
C ASN A 238 -23.67 -2.54 -0.75
N ASN A 239 -24.61 -2.49 0.15
CA ASN A 239 -25.79 -3.36 0.16
C ASN A 239 -27.01 -2.68 -0.50
N SER A 240 -26.81 -1.58 -1.21
CA SER A 240 -27.88 -0.87 -1.92
C SER A 240 -28.11 -1.41 -3.33
N THR A 241 -29.12 -0.90 -3.99
CA THR A 241 -29.49 -1.32 -5.35
C THR A 241 -28.69 -0.65 -6.46
N ALA A 242 -27.90 0.39 -6.15
CA ALA A 242 -27.14 1.16 -7.13
C ALA A 242 -25.66 1.32 -6.71
N THR A 243 -24.83 1.81 -7.63
CA THR A 243 -23.43 2.14 -7.35
C THR A 243 -23.34 3.25 -6.33
N ILE A 244 -22.37 3.15 -5.42
CA ILE A 244 -22.04 4.16 -4.41
C ILE A 244 -20.67 4.75 -4.73
N TRP A 245 -20.55 6.07 -4.53
CA TRP A 245 -19.27 6.78 -4.50
C TRP A 245 -18.98 7.28 -3.11
N ALA A 246 -17.85 6.86 -2.57
CA ALA A 246 -17.43 7.21 -1.23
C ALA A 246 -16.33 8.27 -1.23
N ALA A 247 -16.36 9.14 -0.23
CA ALA A 247 -15.30 10.07 0.10
C ALA A 247 -14.98 9.99 1.59
N MET A 248 -13.76 10.38 1.96
CA MET A 248 -13.30 10.35 3.34
C MET A 248 -12.54 11.61 3.68
N ALA A 249 -12.68 12.09 4.89
CA ALA A 249 -11.89 13.15 5.48
C ALA A 249 -11.15 12.62 6.70
N THR A 250 -9.86 12.88 6.77
CA THR A 250 -9.00 12.50 7.91
C THR A 250 -8.18 13.68 8.36
N ARG A 251 -7.86 13.73 9.64
CA ARG A 251 -6.94 14.71 10.19
C ARG A 251 -5.55 14.08 10.34
N ASP A 252 -4.60 14.59 9.59
CA ASP A 252 -3.21 14.16 9.64
C ASP A 252 -2.32 15.34 10.01
N SER A 253 -1.45 15.15 11.02
CA SER A 253 -0.49 16.17 11.47
C SER A 253 -1.14 17.55 11.75
N GLY A 254 -2.39 17.54 12.23
CA GLY A 254 -3.16 18.75 12.58
C GLY A 254 -3.96 19.35 11.43
N ALA A 255 -3.75 18.95 10.19
CA ALA A 255 -4.49 19.41 9.02
C ALA A 255 -5.56 18.41 8.57
N TRP A 256 -6.71 18.91 8.14
CA TRP A 256 -7.74 18.10 7.51
C TRP A 256 -7.41 17.84 6.05
N LYS A 257 -7.69 16.64 5.59
CA LYS A 257 -7.57 16.25 4.20
C LYS A 257 -8.78 15.41 3.80
N SER A 258 -9.55 15.89 2.82
CA SER A 258 -10.63 15.13 2.21
C SER A 258 -10.23 14.56 0.86
N ARG A 259 -10.63 13.32 0.58
CA ARG A 259 -10.31 12.59 -0.65
C ARG A 259 -11.53 11.81 -1.11
N GLY A 260 -11.70 11.65 -2.41
CA GLY A 260 -12.70 10.85 -3.09
C GLY A 260 -12.41 10.87 -4.60
N TRP A 261 -13.11 10.20 -5.45
CA TRP A 261 -14.18 9.28 -5.13
C TRP A 261 -13.70 7.85 -5.28
N TRP A 262 -14.16 6.99 -4.40
CA TRP A 262 -14.03 5.56 -4.56
C TRP A 262 -15.36 4.99 -4.98
N THR A 263 -15.39 4.28 -6.11
CA THR A 263 -16.58 3.62 -6.63
C THR A 263 -16.75 2.27 -5.96
N ILE A 264 -17.94 1.99 -5.46
CA ILE A 264 -18.30 0.74 -4.81
C ILE A 264 -19.53 0.17 -5.52
N GLU A 265 -19.29 -0.85 -6.32
CA GLU A 265 -20.35 -1.55 -7.01
C GLU A 265 -21.26 -2.29 -6.03
N LYS A 266 -22.48 -2.59 -6.48
CA LYS A 266 -23.46 -3.37 -5.72
C LYS A 266 -22.85 -4.66 -5.17
N MET A 267 -23.13 -4.99 -3.91
CA MET A 267 -22.65 -6.16 -3.19
C MET A 267 -21.13 -6.23 -2.97
N ASN A 268 -20.40 -5.17 -3.29
CA ASN A 268 -18.97 -5.07 -3.04
C ASN A 268 -18.66 -4.23 -1.80
N CYS A 269 -17.49 -4.49 -1.22
CA CYS A 269 -16.92 -3.68 -0.14
C CYS A 269 -15.62 -3.03 -0.61
N LEU A 270 -15.30 -1.89 -0.04
CA LEU A 270 -14.04 -1.19 -0.25
C LEU A 270 -13.49 -0.68 1.09
N ARG A 271 -12.19 -0.73 1.22
CA ARG A 271 -11.48 -0.19 2.40
C ARG A 271 -10.64 1.03 2.01
N PRO A 272 -11.19 2.26 2.06
CA PRO A 272 -10.48 3.47 1.67
C PRO A 272 -9.44 3.92 2.70
N PHE A 273 -9.47 3.36 3.91
CA PHE A 273 -8.54 3.68 4.99
C PHE A 273 -8.10 2.40 5.70
N THR A 274 -6.78 2.16 5.75
CA THR A 274 -6.17 0.92 6.25
C THR A 274 -5.37 1.11 7.54
N GLN A 275 -5.31 2.35 8.06
CA GLN A 275 -4.66 2.65 9.34
C GLN A 275 -5.67 2.57 10.47
N THR A 276 -5.19 2.51 11.72
CA THR A 276 -6.09 2.53 12.88
C THR A 276 -6.94 3.79 12.94
N LEU A 277 -8.21 3.61 13.26
CA LEU A 277 -9.13 4.71 13.57
C LEU A 277 -8.96 5.19 15.01
N GLU A 278 -8.37 4.37 15.90
CA GLU A 278 -8.17 4.73 17.31
C GLU A 278 -7.33 6.02 17.42
N GLY A 279 -7.93 7.05 18.02
CA GLY A 279 -7.32 8.38 18.14
C GLY A 279 -7.20 9.17 16.83
N THR A 280 -7.82 8.70 15.74
CA THR A 280 -7.82 9.37 14.44
C THR A 280 -9.15 10.09 14.20
N ASP A 281 -9.11 11.40 14.03
CA ASP A 281 -10.29 12.15 13.59
C ASP A 281 -10.58 11.80 12.12
N ALA A 282 -11.66 11.05 11.88
CA ALA A 282 -12.02 10.59 10.55
C ALA A 282 -13.53 10.71 10.31
N HIS A 283 -13.89 11.04 9.08
CA HIS A 283 -15.28 11.18 8.64
C HIS A 283 -15.43 10.58 7.26
N PHE A 284 -16.62 10.09 6.91
CA PHE A 284 -16.92 9.60 5.58
C PHE A 284 -18.16 10.28 4.99
N TYR A 285 -18.22 10.25 3.68
CA TYR A 285 -19.36 10.71 2.91
C TYR A 285 -19.61 9.73 1.77
N ALA A 286 -20.87 9.52 1.43
CA ALA A 286 -21.23 8.63 0.33
C ALA A 286 -22.38 9.21 -0.49
N LEU A 287 -22.32 8.98 -1.78
CA LEU A 287 -23.37 9.28 -2.75
C LEU A 287 -23.82 7.99 -3.40
N GLN A 288 -25.14 7.82 -3.53
CA GLN A 288 -25.73 6.71 -4.26
C GLN A 288 -26.21 7.21 -5.63
N GLU A 289 -25.91 6.48 -6.69
CA GLU A 289 -26.44 6.72 -8.03
C GLU A 289 -27.95 6.43 -8.05
N ASN A 290 -28.76 7.39 -8.44
CA ASN A 290 -30.18 7.18 -8.60
C ASN A 290 -30.47 6.83 -10.07
N LYS A 291 -30.86 5.60 -10.35
CA LYS A 291 -31.35 5.20 -11.65
C LYS A 291 -32.76 5.73 -11.79
N ILE A 292 -32.97 6.66 -12.70
CA ILE A 292 -34.30 7.03 -13.12
C ILE A 292 -34.68 6.05 -14.25
N GLU A 293 -35.56 5.11 -13.95
CA GLU A 293 -36.23 4.33 -15.01
C GLU A 293 -37.24 5.24 -15.67
N THR A 294 -36.98 5.60 -16.90
CA THR A 294 -37.99 6.22 -17.81
C THR A 294 -38.63 5.12 -18.62
N GLU A 295 -39.92 5.31 -19.00
CA GLU A 295 -40.67 4.35 -19.83
C GLU A 295 -39.99 4.05 -21.18
N GLU A 296 -39.01 4.81 -21.61
CA GLU A 296 -38.27 4.69 -22.87
C GLU A 296 -36.88 4.03 -22.75
N GLY A 297 -36.55 3.41 -21.61
CA GLY A 297 -35.25 2.76 -21.39
C GLY A 297 -34.29 3.59 -20.52
N THR A 298 -33.25 2.94 -20.04
CA THR A 298 -32.28 3.52 -19.09
C THR A 298 -31.51 4.66 -19.73
N SER A 299 -31.84 5.91 -19.40
CA SER A 299 -31.14 7.09 -19.89
C SER A 299 -29.92 7.38 -18.99
N PHE A 300 -28.72 7.39 -19.55
CA PHE A 300 -27.50 7.92 -18.94
C PHE A 300 -27.37 9.42 -19.30
N GLY A 301 -28.21 10.25 -18.70
CA GLY A 301 -28.19 11.69 -18.90
C GLY A 301 -27.51 12.45 -17.76
N PRO A 302 -27.21 13.76 -17.93
CA PRO A 302 -26.55 14.60 -16.92
C PRO A 302 -27.37 14.87 -15.66
N ASP A 303 -28.61 14.40 -15.59
CA ASP A 303 -29.49 14.53 -14.41
C ASP A 303 -29.38 13.37 -13.42
N LYS A 304 -28.17 12.89 -13.17
CA LYS A 304 -27.92 11.92 -12.10
C LYS A 304 -28.26 12.57 -10.74
N ARG A 305 -29.48 12.33 -10.25
CA ARG A 305 -29.86 12.73 -8.89
C ARG A 305 -29.15 11.82 -7.92
N LEU A 306 -28.05 12.33 -7.34
CA LEU A 306 -27.30 11.63 -6.33
C LEU A 306 -28.00 11.80 -4.98
N ARG A 307 -28.19 10.70 -4.26
CA ARG A 307 -28.65 10.71 -2.88
C ARG A 307 -27.45 10.70 -1.98
N SER A 308 -27.40 11.58 -0.98
CA SER A 308 -26.33 11.59 0.01
C SER A 308 -26.68 10.75 1.22
N VAL A 309 -25.67 10.15 1.84
CA VAL A 309 -25.84 9.53 3.16
C VAL A 309 -26.25 10.57 4.19
N ALA A 310 -27.21 10.23 5.06
CA ALA A 310 -27.59 11.11 6.17
C ALA A 310 -26.39 11.36 7.08
N ALA A 311 -26.08 12.62 7.35
CA ALA A 311 -24.87 13.02 8.09
C ALA A 311 -25.16 14.14 9.09
N THR A 312 -24.35 14.19 10.12
CA THR A 312 -24.24 15.32 11.05
C THR A 312 -23.45 16.46 10.40
N PRO A 313 -23.59 17.71 10.87
CA PRO A 313 -22.98 18.87 10.20
C PRO A 313 -21.47 18.98 10.41
N ALA A 314 -20.70 18.03 9.87
CA ALA A 314 -19.25 18.11 9.75
C ALA A 314 -18.89 18.38 8.30
N GLN A 315 -18.62 19.63 7.94
CA GLN A 315 -18.42 20.09 6.58
C GLN A 315 -16.99 19.85 6.11
N PHE A 316 -16.86 19.30 4.89
CA PHE A 316 -15.59 19.08 4.20
C PHE A 316 -15.72 19.35 2.69
N CYS A 317 -14.58 19.60 2.06
CA CYS A 317 -14.51 19.88 0.63
C CYS A 317 -14.69 18.60 -0.20
N ILE A 318 -15.48 18.71 -1.28
CA ILE A 318 -15.65 17.67 -2.31
C ILE A 318 -15.52 18.29 -3.71
N ALA A 319 -15.33 17.47 -4.73
CA ALA A 319 -15.42 17.89 -6.13
C ALA A 319 -16.25 16.89 -6.94
N GLU A 320 -16.63 17.24 -8.16
CA GLU A 320 -17.36 16.33 -9.07
C GLU A 320 -16.50 15.15 -9.54
N ALA A 321 -15.22 15.41 -9.81
CA ALA A 321 -14.25 14.39 -10.20
C ALA A 321 -13.46 13.87 -8.98
N LYS A 322 -12.60 12.87 -9.20
CA LYS A 322 -11.65 12.38 -8.18
C LYS A 322 -10.81 13.54 -7.63
N PHE A 323 -10.76 13.68 -6.32
CA PHE A 323 -10.19 14.84 -5.65
C PHE A 323 -9.33 14.50 -4.43
N SER A 324 -8.53 15.49 -4.04
CA SER A 324 -7.80 15.52 -2.78
C SER A 324 -7.68 16.99 -2.34
N ALA A 325 -8.47 17.39 -1.34
CA ALA A 325 -8.51 18.76 -0.84
C ALA A 325 -7.86 18.85 0.55
N LEU A 326 -7.08 19.90 0.79
CA LEU A 326 -6.47 20.23 2.08
C LEU A 326 -7.30 21.34 2.77
N GLY A 327 -7.47 21.21 4.07
CA GLY A 327 -8.33 22.09 4.85
C GLY A 327 -9.83 21.77 4.68
N ARG A 328 -10.67 22.56 5.30
CA ARG A 328 -12.14 22.47 5.19
C ARG A 328 -12.84 23.83 5.28
N GLU A 329 -12.11 24.89 5.61
CA GLU A 329 -12.64 26.21 5.89
C GLU A 329 -12.88 27.02 4.61
N TYR A 330 -12.08 26.79 3.55
CA TYR A 330 -12.06 27.57 2.32
C TYR A 330 -12.36 26.71 1.09
N CYS A 331 -13.33 25.80 1.18
CA CYS A 331 -13.67 24.90 0.08
C CYS A 331 -14.09 25.67 -1.18
N VAL A 332 -15.01 26.59 -1.05
CA VAL A 332 -15.60 27.33 -2.20
C VAL A 332 -14.53 28.22 -2.86
N GLU A 333 -13.75 28.93 -2.07
CA GLU A 333 -12.66 29.80 -2.56
C GLU A 333 -11.57 29.00 -3.26
N SER A 334 -11.43 27.73 -2.90
CA SER A 334 -10.48 26.81 -3.51
C SER A 334 -11.07 26.02 -4.70
N GLY A 335 -12.31 26.34 -5.10
CA GLY A 335 -12.97 25.69 -6.24
C GLY A 335 -13.59 24.32 -5.92
N TYR A 336 -13.86 24.04 -4.64
CA TYR A 336 -14.53 22.83 -4.19
C TYR A 336 -15.97 23.13 -3.76
N ALA A 337 -16.83 22.13 -3.81
CA ALA A 337 -18.12 22.16 -3.13
C ALA A 337 -17.98 21.70 -1.68
N VAL A 338 -19.02 21.92 -0.88
CA VAL A 338 -19.08 21.53 0.54
C VAL A 338 -20.10 20.41 0.72
N ALA A 339 -19.73 19.36 1.46
CA ALA A 339 -20.65 18.31 1.87
C ALA A 339 -20.55 18.02 3.37
N ASN A 340 -21.65 17.52 3.96
CA ASN A 340 -21.71 17.08 5.34
C ASN A 340 -21.26 15.62 5.44
N PHE A 341 -20.18 15.38 6.17
CA PHE A 341 -19.61 14.05 6.39
C PHE A 341 -20.09 13.48 7.72
N ARG A 342 -20.13 12.17 7.80
CA ARG A 342 -20.50 11.39 8.97
C ARG A 342 -19.24 11.01 9.76
N PRO A 343 -19.16 11.23 11.09
CA PRO A 343 -18.00 10.86 11.87
C PRO A 343 -17.83 9.35 11.95
N LEU A 344 -16.59 8.90 12.00
CA LEU A 344 -16.21 7.53 12.33
C LEU A 344 -15.84 7.41 13.81
N PRO A 345 -15.96 6.21 14.41
CA PRO A 345 -15.56 6.02 15.80
C PRO A 345 -14.05 6.27 15.97
N THR A 346 -13.67 6.89 17.07
CA THR A 346 -12.27 7.18 17.44
C THR A 346 -11.76 6.32 18.58
N ASP A 347 -12.61 5.45 19.13
CA ASP A 347 -12.38 4.56 20.26
C ASP A 347 -12.16 3.09 19.83
N SER A 348 -12.15 2.82 18.53
CA SER A 348 -11.90 1.51 17.95
C SER A 348 -10.80 1.54 16.88
N GLU A 349 -10.11 0.43 16.68
CA GLU A 349 -9.08 0.32 15.64
C GLU A 349 -9.68 0.32 14.23
N GLY A 350 -10.96 -0.08 14.09
CA GLY A 350 -11.62 -0.12 12.78
C GLY A 350 -13.13 0.05 12.86
N ALA A 351 -13.71 0.36 11.71
CA ALA A 351 -15.15 0.45 11.51
C ALA A 351 -15.54 -0.17 10.17
N LYS A 352 -16.66 -0.89 10.18
CA LYS A 352 -17.31 -1.40 8.97
C LYS A 352 -18.72 -0.84 8.89
N ILE A 353 -19.07 -0.23 7.76
CA ILE A 353 -20.39 0.32 7.52
C ILE A 353 -21.00 -0.36 6.31
N ASN A 354 -22.18 -0.91 6.49
CA ASN A 354 -22.99 -1.49 5.42
C ASN A 354 -24.03 -0.43 5.03
N LEU A 355 -23.94 0.11 3.82
CA LEU A 355 -24.87 1.09 3.30
C LEU A 355 -25.96 0.39 2.46
N SER A 356 -27.20 0.66 2.77
CA SER A 356 -28.42 0.23 2.07
C SER A 356 -29.13 1.44 1.46
N ASP A 357 -30.17 1.21 0.65
CA ASP A 357 -30.97 2.29 0.08
C ASP A 357 -31.61 3.21 1.14
N GLN A 358 -31.80 2.70 2.36
CA GLN A 358 -32.41 3.45 3.48
C GLN A 358 -31.43 4.46 4.11
N ASP A 359 -30.13 4.26 3.93
CA ASP A 359 -29.10 5.17 4.47
C ASP A 359 -28.96 6.45 3.67
N PHE A 360 -29.54 6.50 2.47
CA PHE A 360 -29.48 7.65 1.58
C PHE A 360 -30.77 8.46 1.64
N ALA A 361 -30.63 9.72 2.03
CA ALA A 361 -31.76 10.65 2.08
C ALA A 361 -32.34 10.89 0.67
N VAL A 362 -33.65 11.15 0.60
CA VAL A 362 -34.31 11.64 -0.63
C VAL A 362 -33.56 12.88 -1.12
N PRO A 363 -33.35 13.07 -2.43
CA PRO A 363 -32.51 14.12 -2.97
C PRO A 363 -32.91 15.50 -2.43
N ASN A 364 -32.11 16.05 -1.53
CA ASN A 364 -32.09 17.49 -1.40
C ASN A 364 -31.42 17.97 -2.69
N ALA A 365 -32.13 18.80 -3.43
CA ALA A 365 -31.58 19.49 -4.59
C ALA A 365 -30.43 20.40 -4.11
N VAL A 366 -29.28 19.82 -3.87
CA VAL A 366 -28.04 20.57 -3.76
C VAL A 366 -27.69 20.95 -5.18
N GLY A 367 -28.09 22.15 -5.56
CA GLY A 367 -27.70 22.72 -6.83
C GLY A 367 -26.20 22.83 -6.91
N LEU A 368 -25.58 21.88 -7.55
CA LEU A 368 -24.30 22.09 -8.20
C LEU A 368 -24.59 23.04 -9.38
N ARG A 369 -24.27 24.32 -9.19
CA ARG A 369 -24.26 25.35 -10.24
C ARG A 369 -22.86 25.51 -10.78
#